data_d4fc5a61d59c294f5d9d935e3049919a
#
_entry.id   d4fc5a61d59c294f5d9d935e3049919a
#
_cell.length_a   1.000
_cell.length_b   1.000
_cell.length_c   1.000
_cell.angle_alpha   90.00
_cell.angle_beta   90.00
_cell.angle_gamma   90.00
#
_symmetry.space_group_name_H-M   'P 1'
#
loop_
_entity.id
_entity.type
_entity.pdbx_description
1 polymer ?
#
loop_
_entity_poly.entity_id
_entity_poly.type
_entity_poly.pdbx_seq_one_letter_code
_entity_poly.pdbx_strand_id
1 'polypeptide(L)'
;ELAWSLAAAQSEETRAAEEDFLKLYRDTLSSSGGPSWSAQELEEALAWGILYPVSCQAVPYLQDVSAYGEGAERMHQRFEKFLQGSIDAAVRWNLVDHLQPLI
;
A
#
# COMPACT_ATOMS: atom_id res chain seq x y z
N GLU A 1 1.62 -8.13 -3.27
CA GLU A 1 1.98 -8.35 -1.85
C GLU A 1 2.88 -7.25 -1.30
N LEU A 2 3.93 -6.85 -2.04
CA LEU A 2 4.85 -5.80 -1.58
C LEU A 2 4.12 -4.48 -1.27
N ALA A 3 3.22 -4.04 -2.15
CA ALA A 3 2.44 -2.84 -1.94
C ALA A 3 1.59 -2.91 -0.67
N TRP A 4 0.97 -4.06 -0.41
CA TRP A 4 0.20 -4.29 0.80
C TRP A 4 1.07 -4.19 2.05
N SER A 5 2.22 -4.85 2.05
CA SER A 5 3.14 -4.86 3.18
C SER A 5 3.68 -3.47 3.51
N LEU A 6 4.04 -2.70 2.49
CA LEU A 6 4.52 -1.33 2.67
C LEU A 6 3.41 -0.38 3.13
N ALA A 7 2.18 -0.58 2.66
CA ALA A 7 1.04 0.20 3.11
C ALA A 7 0.68 -0.07 4.58
N ALA A 8 0.87 -1.30 5.04
CA ALA A 8 0.63 -1.68 6.43
C ALA A 8 1.72 -1.18 7.39
N ALA A 9 2.93 -0.92 6.89
CA ALA A 9 4.06 -0.42 7.69
C ALA A 9 3.92 1.09 7.88
N GLN A 10 3.32 1.51 8.99
CA GLN A 10 2.89 2.90 9.20
C GLN A 10 3.76 3.72 10.15
N SER A 11 4.91 3.21 10.58
CA SER A 11 5.81 4.01 11.42
C SER A 11 6.59 5.01 10.58
N GLU A 12 6.95 6.15 11.17
CA GLU A 12 7.80 7.15 10.52
C GLU A 12 9.15 6.56 10.12
N GLU A 13 9.71 5.70 10.97
CA GLU A 13 10.97 5.01 10.69
C GLU A 13 10.88 4.14 9.44
N THR A 14 9.80 3.38 9.32
CA THR A 14 9.57 2.53 8.16
C THR A 14 9.38 3.36 6.88
N ARG A 15 8.66 4.47 6.97
CA ARG A 15 8.47 5.37 5.83
C ARG A 15 9.76 6.03 5.40
N ALA A 16 10.59 6.46 6.36
CA ALA A 16 11.90 7.06 6.06
C ALA A 16 12.85 6.07 5.38
N ALA A 17 12.74 4.78 5.71
CA ALA A 17 13.55 3.71 5.15
C ALA A 17 13.00 3.14 3.84
N GLU A 18 11.79 3.52 3.42
CA GLU A 18 11.09 2.92 2.27
C GLU A 18 11.91 3.04 0.98
N GLU A 19 12.47 4.20 0.70
CA GLU A 19 13.24 4.43 -0.52
C GLU A 19 14.49 3.54 -0.58
N ASP A 20 15.22 3.44 0.52
CA ASP A 20 16.41 2.58 0.62
C ASP A 20 16.02 1.11 0.48
N PHE A 21 14.91 0.71 1.10
CA PHE A 21 14.38 -0.65 0.97
C PHE A 21 14.00 -0.98 -0.47
N LEU A 22 13.33 -0.08 -1.17
CA LEU A 22 12.93 -0.29 -2.56
C LEU A 22 14.14 -0.37 -3.49
N LYS A 23 15.17 0.40 -3.23
CA LYS A 23 16.42 0.29 -3.96
C LYS A 23 17.09 -1.08 -3.73
N LEU A 24 17.16 -1.52 -2.49
CA LEU A 24 17.70 -2.83 -2.14
C LEU A 24 16.90 -3.96 -2.81
N TYR A 25 15.57 -3.83 -2.80
CA TYR A 25 14.68 -4.79 -3.44
C TYR A 25 14.96 -4.90 -4.94
N ARG A 26 15.06 -3.76 -5.64
CA ARG A 26 15.39 -3.75 -7.09
C ARG A 26 16.75 -4.36 -7.38
N ASP A 27 17.77 -3.99 -6.61
CA ASP A 27 19.13 -4.46 -6.81
C ASP A 27 19.22 -5.97 -6.55
N THR A 28 18.59 -6.46 -5.50
CA THR A 28 18.56 -7.89 -5.17
C THR A 28 17.82 -8.68 -6.24
N LEU A 29 16.70 -8.19 -6.72
CA LEU A 29 15.90 -8.86 -7.76
C LEU A 29 16.70 -8.98 -9.05
N SER A 30 17.35 -7.90 -9.47
CA SER A 30 18.19 -7.87 -10.68
C SER A 30 19.38 -8.81 -10.55
N SER A 31 20.09 -8.80 -9.42
CA SER A 31 21.27 -9.66 -9.22
C SER A 31 20.92 -11.13 -9.06
N SER A 32 19.69 -11.46 -8.72
CA SER A 32 19.18 -12.83 -8.60
C SER A 32 18.66 -13.40 -9.93
N GLY A 33 18.82 -12.69 -11.03
CA GLY A 33 18.36 -13.11 -12.34
C GLY A 33 16.91 -12.72 -12.65
N GLY A 34 16.29 -11.93 -11.79
CA GLY A 34 14.96 -11.37 -12.00
C GLY A 34 14.98 -10.13 -12.90
N PRO A 35 13.81 -9.50 -13.12
CA PRO A 35 13.76 -8.32 -13.96
C PRO A 35 14.51 -7.14 -13.37
N SER A 36 15.07 -6.31 -14.24
CA SER A 36 15.71 -5.05 -13.87
C SER A 36 14.71 -3.92 -14.02
N TRP A 37 14.21 -3.43 -12.88
CA TRP A 37 13.21 -2.37 -12.84
C TRP A 37 13.87 -1.04 -12.47
N SER A 38 13.46 0.03 -13.16
CA SER A 38 13.81 1.38 -12.74
C SER A 38 13.00 1.76 -11.49
N ALA A 39 13.43 2.82 -10.80
CA ALA A 39 12.67 3.34 -9.66
C ALA A 39 11.25 3.73 -10.06
N GLN A 40 11.10 4.34 -11.24
CA GLN A 40 9.80 4.77 -11.75
C GLN A 40 8.90 3.58 -12.11
N GLU A 41 9.45 2.56 -12.74
CA GLU A 41 8.69 1.35 -13.07
C GLU A 41 8.19 0.63 -11.80
N LEU A 42 9.02 0.56 -10.77
CA LEU A 42 8.61 -0.04 -9.50
C LEU A 42 7.54 0.81 -8.81
N GLU A 43 7.70 2.14 -8.80
CA GLU A 43 6.69 3.05 -8.26
C GLU A 43 5.33 2.85 -8.94
N GLU A 44 5.31 2.78 -10.26
CA GLU A 44 4.09 2.53 -11.02
C GLU A 44 3.46 1.19 -10.64
N ALA A 45 4.26 0.14 -10.56
CA ALA A 45 3.77 -1.19 -10.17
C ALA A 45 3.19 -1.20 -8.74
N LEU A 46 3.83 -0.49 -7.81
CA LEU A 46 3.33 -0.34 -6.44
C LEU A 46 2.02 0.47 -6.41
N ALA A 47 1.95 1.55 -7.18
CA ALA A 47 0.75 2.38 -7.28
C ALA A 47 -0.44 1.56 -7.79
N TRP A 48 -0.26 0.75 -8.81
CA TRP A 48 -1.30 -0.18 -9.27
C TRP A 48 -1.63 -1.23 -8.22
N GLY A 49 -0.61 -1.77 -7.56
CA GLY A 49 -0.76 -2.79 -6.53
C GLY A 49 -1.56 -2.33 -5.32
N ILE A 50 -1.56 -1.03 -5.00
CA ILE A 50 -2.29 -0.50 -3.84
C ILE A 50 -3.80 -0.45 -4.05
N LEU A 51 -4.28 -0.53 -5.28
CA LEU A 51 -5.72 -0.52 -5.56
C LEU A 51 -6.43 -1.70 -4.90
N TYR A 52 -5.79 -2.86 -4.85
CA TYR A 52 -6.38 -4.04 -4.23
C TYR A 52 -6.57 -3.86 -2.71
N PRO A 53 -5.55 -3.50 -1.92
CA PRO A 53 -5.76 -3.28 -0.49
C PRO A 53 -6.71 -2.12 -0.18
N VAL A 54 -6.70 -1.04 -0.96
CA VAL A 54 -7.68 0.05 -0.80
C VAL A 54 -9.10 -0.49 -0.95
N SER A 55 -9.36 -1.25 -2.01
CA SER A 55 -10.67 -1.85 -2.25
C SER A 55 -11.08 -2.82 -1.12
N CYS A 56 -10.15 -3.66 -0.68
CA CYS A 56 -10.40 -4.63 0.39
C CYS A 56 -10.67 -3.97 1.74
N GLN A 57 -10.10 -2.81 2.03
CA GLN A 57 -10.28 -2.12 3.29
C GLN A 57 -11.47 -1.16 3.27
N ALA A 58 -11.77 -0.55 2.14
CA ALA A 58 -12.86 0.40 2.02
C ALA A 58 -14.22 -0.25 2.32
N VAL A 59 -14.49 -1.44 1.80
CA VAL A 59 -15.75 -2.14 2.01
C VAL A 59 -15.98 -2.48 3.48
N PRO A 60 -15.06 -3.15 4.18
CA PRO A 60 -15.22 -3.39 5.62
C PRO A 60 -15.36 -2.12 6.45
N TYR A 61 -14.65 -1.06 6.09
CA TYR A 61 -14.73 0.22 6.80
C TYR A 61 -16.13 0.83 6.72
N LEU A 62 -16.77 0.72 5.57
CA LEU A 62 -18.10 1.28 5.32
C LEU A 62 -19.24 0.40 5.86
N GLN A 63 -18.96 -0.85 6.22
CA GLN A 63 -19.97 -1.75 6.78
C GLN A 63 -20.30 -1.40 8.22
N ASP A 64 -21.56 -1.64 8.60
CA ASP A 64 -21.98 -1.57 9.99
C ASP A 64 -21.42 -2.79 10.74
N VAL A 65 -20.46 -2.56 11.62
CA VAL A 65 -19.81 -3.62 12.41
C VAL A 65 -20.46 -3.84 13.76
N SER A 66 -21.56 -3.12 14.09
CA SER A 66 -22.24 -3.25 15.38
C SER A 66 -22.74 -4.67 15.66
N ALA A 67 -23.06 -5.42 14.61
CA ALA A 67 -23.50 -6.82 14.71
C ALA A 67 -22.41 -7.78 15.21
N TYR A 68 -21.14 -7.38 15.20
CA TYR A 68 -20.03 -8.21 15.66
C TYR A 68 -19.85 -8.17 17.20
N GLY A 69 -20.66 -7.41 17.93
CA GLY A 69 -20.66 -7.37 19.38
C GLY A 69 -19.41 -6.71 20.00
N GLU A 70 -18.90 -7.30 21.09
CA GLU A 70 -17.65 -6.84 21.70
C GLU A 70 -16.50 -6.90 20.69
N GLY A 71 -15.74 -5.85 20.60
CA GLY A 71 -14.63 -5.74 19.65
C GLY A 71 -15.00 -5.14 18.31
N ALA A 72 -16.28 -4.84 18.07
CA ALA A 72 -16.71 -4.19 16.83
C ALA A 72 -15.98 -2.86 16.60
N GLU A 73 -15.85 -2.05 17.64
CA GLU A 73 -15.13 -0.77 17.56
C GLU A 73 -13.64 -0.97 17.27
N ARG A 74 -13.00 -1.96 17.91
CA ARG A 74 -11.60 -2.29 17.66
C ARG A 74 -11.40 -2.74 16.21
N MET A 75 -12.31 -3.55 15.69
CA MET A 75 -12.29 -4.00 14.31
C MET A 75 -12.41 -2.82 13.35
N HIS A 76 -13.35 -1.92 13.60
CA HIS A 76 -13.54 -0.72 12.80
C HIS A 76 -12.29 0.17 12.80
N GLN A 77 -11.67 0.37 13.96
CA GLN A 77 -10.42 1.11 14.09
C GLN A 77 -9.28 0.47 13.30
N ARG A 78 -9.20 -0.86 13.27
CA ARG A 78 -8.23 -1.58 12.46
C ARG A 78 -8.41 -1.32 10.97
N PHE A 79 -9.65 -1.43 10.49
CA PHE A 79 -9.95 -1.17 9.09
C PHE A 79 -9.63 0.28 8.70
N GLU A 80 -9.98 1.22 9.57
CA GLU A 80 -9.66 2.63 9.38
C GLU A 80 -8.16 2.86 9.26
N LYS A 81 -7.38 2.26 10.13
CA LYS A 81 -5.92 2.39 10.15
C LYS A 81 -5.28 1.82 8.88
N PHE A 82 -5.73 0.64 8.46
CA PHE A 82 -5.24 0.03 7.21
C PHE A 82 -5.63 0.85 5.99
N LEU A 83 -6.86 1.33 5.95
CA LEU A 83 -7.34 2.17 4.86
C LEU A 83 -6.53 3.46 4.77
N GLN A 84 -6.28 4.10 5.90
CA GLN A 84 -5.46 5.32 5.95
C GLN A 84 -4.04 5.07 5.46
N GLY A 85 -3.42 3.98 5.87
CA GLY A 85 -2.09 3.59 5.40
C GLY A 85 -2.06 3.32 3.90
N SER A 86 -3.09 2.72 3.36
CA SER A 86 -3.22 2.45 1.93
C SER A 86 -3.42 3.74 1.13
N ILE A 87 -4.21 4.68 1.64
CA ILE A 87 -4.41 5.99 1.02
C ILE A 87 -3.09 6.78 1.03
N ASP A 88 -2.40 6.79 2.15
CA ASP A 88 -1.09 7.46 2.27
C ASP A 88 -0.08 6.89 1.28
N ALA A 89 -0.05 5.58 1.10
CA ALA A 89 0.80 4.92 0.13
C ALA A 89 0.42 5.29 -1.31
N ALA A 90 -0.87 5.34 -1.63
CA ALA A 90 -1.36 5.75 -2.94
C ALA A 90 -0.91 7.17 -3.29
N VAL A 91 -0.92 8.07 -2.31
CA VAL A 91 -0.43 9.44 -2.47
C VAL A 91 1.10 9.45 -2.67
N ARG A 92 1.85 8.72 -1.83
CA ARG A 92 3.31 8.62 -1.95
C ARG A 92 3.78 8.09 -3.30
N TRP A 93 3.05 7.12 -3.85
CA TRP A 93 3.42 6.48 -5.12
C TRP A 93 2.73 7.12 -6.33
N ASN A 94 2.16 8.30 -6.17
CA ASN A 94 1.57 9.10 -7.25
C ASN A 94 0.53 8.33 -8.09
N LEU A 95 -0.33 7.56 -7.42
CA LEU A 95 -1.34 6.74 -8.10
C LEU A 95 -2.19 7.55 -9.09
N VAL A 96 -2.60 8.75 -8.70
CA VAL A 96 -3.44 9.62 -9.55
C VAL A 96 -2.73 9.94 -10.87
N ASP A 97 -1.43 10.25 -10.80
CA ASP A 97 -0.65 10.58 -12.00
C ASP A 97 -0.51 9.37 -12.94
N HIS A 98 -0.38 8.17 -12.37
CA HIS A 98 -0.34 6.94 -13.17
C HIS A 98 -1.70 6.58 -13.78
N LEU A 99 -2.80 6.97 -13.15
CA LEU A 99 -4.15 6.72 -13.65
C LEU A 99 -4.60 7.73 -14.72
N GLN A 100 -4.09 8.96 -14.69
CA GLN A 100 -4.53 10.04 -15.57
C GLN A 100 -4.48 9.70 -17.06
N PRO A 101 -3.44 9.05 -17.59
CA PRO A 101 -3.39 8.69 -19.00
C PRO A 101 -4.50 7.73 -19.46
N LEU A 102 -5.20 7.08 -18.54
CA LEU A 102 -6.27 6.12 -18.80
C LEU A 102 -7.66 6.74 -18.76
N ILE A 103 -7.76 7.97 -18.30
CA ILE A 103 -9.00 8.73 -18.19
C ILE A 103 -9.06 9.76 -19.35
#